data_e98a08b102f823cd28cbe15079c6740a
#
_entry.id   e98a08b102f823cd28cbe15079c6740a
#
_cell.length_a   1.000
_cell.length_b   1.000
_cell.length_c   1.000
_cell.angle_alpha   90.00
_cell.angle_beta   90.00
_cell.angle_gamma   90.00
#
_symmetry.space_group_name_H-M   'P 1'
#
loop_
_entity.id
_entity.type
_entity.pdbx_description
1 polymer ?
#
loop_
_entity_poly.entity_id
_entity_poly.type
_entity_poly.pdbx_seq_one_letter_code
_entity_poly.pdbx_strand_id
1 'polypeptide(L)'
;RQRNDGIGVTFDLEDWDGLASCIVFAQHYKQVQKYIKDGNVIKVYGYFNKQDEESFSNELIARQIFPCHPYSNHVFISFQSRTEWPDVCQSLKPYLVEQGHPVIFYECDNGSIREHLQFKGKEIFLNDDVLHLKTDAIRNIRKLNF
;
A
#
# COMPACT_ATOMS: atom_id res chain seq x y z
N ARG A 1 25.36 -9.77 -19.83
CA ARG A 1 25.68 -9.36 -19.41
C ARG A 1 25.65 -8.91 -18.44
N GLN A 2 25.74 -9.06 -17.91
CA GLN A 2 25.80 -8.52 -17.02
C GLN A 2 26.18 -7.87 -16.86
N ARG A 3 26.26 -7.71 -16.92
CA ARG A 3 26.68 -7.06 -16.69
C ARG A 3 26.73 -6.30 -16.02
N ASN A 4 27.18 -6.08 -16.25
CA ASN A 4 27.33 -5.15 -15.56
C ASN A 4 26.32 -4.38 -15.23
N ASP A 5 25.71 -4.48 -15.69
CA ASP A 5 24.46 -4.06 -15.48
C ASP A 5 24.07 -4.41 -14.17
N GLY A 6 24.67 -3.86 -13.26
CA GLY A 6 24.44 -4.12 -11.90
C GLY A 6 23.01 -3.83 -11.52
N ILE A 7 22.63 -4.35 -10.41
CA ILE A 7 21.39 -4.01 -9.74
C ILE A 7 21.56 -2.59 -9.21
N GLY A 8 20.60 -1.71 -9.50
CA GLY A 8 20.61 -0.36 -8.97
C GLY A 8 20.19 -0.32 -7.53
N VAL A 9 19.11 -1.04 -7.21
CA VAL A 9 18.62 -1.13 -5.83
C VAL A 9 17.73 -2.36 -5.71
N THR A 10 17.68 -2.92 -4.52
CA THR A 10 16.67 -3.89 -4.12
C THR A 10 15.95 -3.35 -2.90
N PHE A 11 14.66 -3.59 -2.83
CA PHE A 11 13.86 -3.17 -1.69
C PHE A 11 12.68 -4.12 -1.52
N ASP A 12 12.10 -4.09 -0.34
CA ASP A 12 10.92 -4.89 -0.07
C ASP A 12 9.68 -4.08 -0.39
N LEU A 13 8.82 -4.68 -1.21
CA LEU A 13 7.53 -4.12 -1.56
C LEU A 13 6.48 -4.90 -0.79
N GLU A 14 5.76 -4.20 0.06
CA GLU A 14 4.77 -4.81 0.94
C GLU A 14 3.37 -4.35 0.58
N ASP A 15 2.45 -5.30 0.52
CA ASP A 15 1.03 -4.98 0.47
C ASP A 15 0.33 -5.77 1.56
N TRP A 16 -1.00 -5.75 1.56
CA TRP A 16 -1.76 -6.41 2.60
C TRP A 16 -1.69 -7.93 2.53
N ASP A 17 -1.29 -8.47 1.39
CA ASP A 17 -1.25 -9.90 1.16
C ASP A 17 0.14 -10.49 1.36
N GLY A 18 1.17 -9.68 1.40
CA GLY A 18 2.51 -10.22 1.59
C GLY A 18 3.62 -9.28 1.23
N LEU A 19 4.78 -9.86 1.03
CA LEU A 19 6.03 -9.16 0.81
C LEU A 19 6.70 -9.73 -0.44
N ALA A 20 7.23 -8.85 -1.27
CA ALA A 20 8.03 -9.24 -2.42
C ALA A 20 9.33 -8.46 -2.43
N SER A 21 10.41 -9.11 -2.81
CA SER A 21 11.67 -8.43 -3.02
C SER A 21 11.65 -7.81 -4.42
N CYS A 22 11.82 -6.50 -4.50
CA CYS A 22 11.77 -5.80 -5.77
C CYS A 22 13.17 -5.42 -6.21
N ILE A 23 13.48 -5.68 -7.47
CA ILE A 23 14.80 -5.42 -8.06
C ILE A 23 14.65 -4.38 -9.15
N VAL A 24 15.43 -3.31 -9.06
CA VAL A 24 15.52 -2.28 -10.09
C VAL A 24 16.93 -2.27 -10.63
N PHE A 25 17.08 -2.52 -11.92
CA PHE A 25 18.40 -2.52 -12.53
C PHE A 25 18.95 -1.10 -12.67
N ALA A 26 20.27 -1.00 -12.64
CA ALA A 26 20.95 0.28 -12.62
C ALA A 26 20.53 1.23 -13.74
N GLN A 27 20.24 0.68 -14.91
CA GLN A 27 19.86 1.51 -16.05
C GLN A 27 18.54 2.26 -15.84
N HIS A 28 17.68 1.77 -14.93
CA HIS A 28 16.39 2.40 -14.65
C HIS A 28 16.38 3.15 -13.32
N TYR A 29 17.36 2.91 -12.49
CA TYR A 29 17.33 3.39 -11.11
C TYR A 29 17.25 4.92 -11.00
N LYS A 30 18.04 5.63 -11.80
CA LYS A 30 18.05 7.09 -11.71
C LYS A 30 16.69 7.71 -11.95
N GLN A 31 15.88 7.09 -12.78
CA GLN A 31 14.56 7.62 -13.13
C GLN A 31 13.57 7.45 -12.00
N VAL A 32 13.76 6.43 -11.16
CA VAL A 32 12.76 6.06 -10.18
C VAL A 32 13.24 6.19 -8.72
N GLN A 33 14.52 6.49 -8.51
CA GLN A 33 15.08 6.49 -7.15
C GLN A 33 14.31 7.41 -6.19
N LYS A 34 13.76 8.50 -6.69
CA LYS A 34 13.04 9.46 -5.86
C LYS A 34 11.74 8.90 -5.30
N TYR A 35 11.21 7.83 -5.89
CA TYR A 35 9.99 7.20 -5.41
C TYR A 35 10.26 6.09 -4.41
N ILE A 36 11.51 5.62 -4.33
CA ILE A 36 11.86 4.46 -3.51
C ILE A 36 12.36 4.95 -2.16
N LYS A 37 11.41 5.15 -1.24
CA LYS A 37 11.69 5.59 0.12
C LYS A 37 10.79 4.83 1.07
N ASP A 38 11.31 4.54 2.25
CA ASP A 38 10.51 3.87 3.27
C ASP A 38 9.23 4.62 3.53
N GLY A 39 8.13 3.89 3.54
CA GLY A 39 6.82 4.46 3.82
C GLY A 39 6.09 5.01 2.61
N ASN A 40 6.75 5.11 1.46
CA ASN A 40 6.08 5.57 0.25
C ASN A 40 5.18 4.47 -0.30
N VAL A 41 4.07 4.89 -0.90
CA VAL A 41 3.20 3.98 -1.64
C VAL A 41 3.46 4.18 -3.11
N ILE A 42 3.80 3.08 -3.78
CA ILE A 42 4.15 3.11 -5.20
C ILE A 42 3.40 2.01 -5.93
N LYS A 43 3.30 2.16 -7.23
CA LYS A 43 2.78 1.14 -8.13
C LYS A 43 3.93 0.64 -8.99
N VAL A 44 4.15 -0.66 -8.96
CA VAL A 44 5.26 -1.28 -9.69
C VAL A 44 4.70 -2.22 -10.74
N TYR A 45 5.17 -2.04 -11.96
CA TYR A 45 4.91 -2.96 -13.05
C TYR A 45 6.18 -3.72 -13.37
N GLY A 46 6.06 -5.02 -13.48
CA GLY A 46 7.22 -5.84 -13.77
C GLY A 46 6.82 -7.30 -13.87
N TYR A 47 7.78 -8.16 -13.64
CA TYR A 47 7.56 -9.59 -13.74
C TYR A 47 8.34 -10.30 -12.63
N PHE A 48 7.82 -11.45 -12.21
CA PHE A 48 8.50 -12.28 -11.22
C PHE A 48 9.48 -13.22 -11.91
N ASN A 49 10.63 -13.39 -11.29
CA ASN A 49 11.61 -14.34 -11.78
C ASN A 49 11.03 -15.76 -11.72
N LYS A 50 11.25 -16.52 -12.79
CA LYS A 50 10.84 -17.89 -12.84
C LYS A 50 11.96 -18.76 -12.24
N GLN A 51 11.64 -19.54 -11.21
CA GLN A 51 12.61 -20.44 -10.59
C GLN A 51 12.73 -21.74 -11.36
N ASP A 52 11.59 -22.27 -11.80
CA ASP A 52 11.53 -23.47 -12.62
C ASP A 52 10.21 -23.44 -13.41
N GLU A 53 9.88 -24.54 -14.07
CA GLU A 53 8.70 -24.57 -14.93
C GLU A 53 7.39 -24.36 -14.18
N GLU A 54 7.38 -24.64 -12.87
CA GLU A 54 6.14 -24.62 -12.09
C GLU A 54 6.06 -23.50 -11.07
N SER A 55 7.16 -22.80 -10.81
CA SER A 55 7.15 -21.80 -9.75
C SER A 55 7.91 -20.54 -10.11
N PHE A 56 7.53 -19.44 -9.45
CA PHE A 56 8.23 -18.17 -9.53
C PHE A 56 8.80 -17.83 -8.15
N SER A 57 9.90 -17.10 -8.15
CA SER A 57 10.42 -16.55 -6.91
C SER A 57 9.54 -15.40 -6.47
N ASN A 58 9.74 -14.92 -5.24
CA ASN A 58 9.08 -13.69 -4.81
C ASN A 58 9.89 -12.44 -5.17
N GLU A 59 10.77 -12.55 -6.15
CA GLU A 59 11.54 -11.42 -6.66
C GLU A 59 10.83 -10.80 -7.84
N LEU A 60 10.46 -9.55 -7.70
CA LEU A 60 9.79 -8.78 -8.75
C LEU A 60 10.82 -7.92 -9.46
N ILE A 61 11.00 -8.15 -10.76
CA ILE A 61 11.88 -7.32 -11.58
C ILE A 61 11.06 -6.15 -12.07
N ALA A 62 11.38 -4.95 -11.56
CA ALA A 62 10.60 -3.76 -11.89
C ALA A 62 10.96 -3.24 -13.28
N ARG A 63 9.95 -2.93 -14.06
CA ARG A 63 10.11 -2.25 -15.35
C ARG A 63 9.67 -0.80 -15.27
N GLN A 64 8.64 -0.53 -14.48
CA GLN A 64 8.10 0.81 -14.31
C GLN A 64 7.67 0.99 -12.87
N ILE A 65 7.92 2.16 -12.32
CA ILE A 65 7.50 2.52 -10.97
C ILE A 65 6.84 3.89 -11.05
N PHE A 66 5.65 3.97 -10.49
CA PHE A 66 4.89 5.22 -10.43
C PHE A 66 4.56 5.56 -8.98
N PRO A 67 4.62 6.83 -8.62
CA PRO A 67 4.16 7.25 -7.29
C PRO A 67 2.64 7.25 -7.23
N CYS A 68 2.10 7.04 -6.04
CA CYS A 68 0.66 7.12 -5.81
C CYS A 68 0.31 8.47 -5.20
N HIS A 69 0.64 9.55 -5.92
CA HIS A 69 0.39 10.92 -5.45
C HIS A 69 -1.06 11.22 -5.07
N PRO A 70 -2.06 10.66 -5.78
CA PRO A 70 -3.45 10.93 -5.38
C PRO A 70 -3.77 10.53 -3.96
N TYR A 71 -2.96 9.68 -3.36
CA TYR A 71 -3.19 9.16 -2.02
C TYR A 71 -2.32 9.84 -0.96
N SER A 72 -1.56 10.88 -1.33
CA SER A 72 -0.77 11.58 -0.33
C SER A 72 -1.71 12.19 0.72
N ASN A 73 -1.29 12.15 1.97
CA ASN A 73 -2.08 12.58 3.13
C ASN A 73 -3.27 11.67 3.45
N HIS A 74 -3.47 10.60 2.71
CA HIS A 74 -4.53 9.63 3.01
C HIS A 74 -4.09 8.68 4.12
N VAL A 75 -5.07 8.12 4.82
CA VAL A 75 -4.87 7.05 5.77
C VAL A 75 -5.41 5.77 5.14
N PHE A 76 -4.61 4.72 5.13
CA PHE A 76 -5.03 3.39 4.70
C PHE A 76 -5.52 2.62 5.92
N ILE A 77 -6.71 2.06 5.81
CA ILE A 77 -7.28 1.21 6.85
C ILE A 77 -7.64 -0.13 6.24
N SER A 78 -7.07 -1.20 6.77
CA SER A 78 -7.37 -2.55 6.30
C SER A 78 -8.17 -3.30 7.34
N PHE A 79 -9.09 -4.12 6.87
CA PHE A 79 -9.91 -5.00 7.71
C PHE A 79 -10.12 -6.32 6.98
N GLN A 80 -10.44 -7.37 7.71
CA GLN A 80 -10.43 -8.71 7.14
C GLN A 80 -11.54 -8.91 6.12
N SER A 81 -12.78 -8.66 6.52
CA SER A 81 -13.91 -8.93 5.63
C SER A 81 -15.04 -7.93 5.86
N ARG A 82 -15.99 -7.94 4.93
CA ARG A 82 -17.15 -7.05 4.97
C ARG A 82 -17.97 -7.23 6.24
N THR A 83 -17.93 -8.40 6.87
CA THR A 83 -18.66 -8.64 8.10
C THR A 83 -18.18 -7.76 9.24
N GLU A 84 -16.93 -7.27 9.18
CA GLU A 84 -16.39 -6.40 10.21
C GLU A 84 -16.72 -4.93 9.98
N TRP A 85 -17.32 -4.61 8.85
CA TRP A 85 -17.55 -3.21 8.47
C TRP A 85 -18.31 -2.39 9.53
N PRO A 86 -19.39 -2.91 10.13
CA PRO A 86 -20.08 -2.13 11.18
C PRO A 86 -19.18 -1.79 12.35
N ASP A 87 -18.32 -2.73 12.77
CA ASP A 87 -17.40 -2.49 13.87
C ASP A 87 -16.29 -1.53 13.48
N VAL A 88 -15.83 -1.59 12.24
CA VAL A 88 -14.86 -0.62 11.71
C VAL A 88 -15.45 0.79 11.79
N CYS A 89 -16.67 0.96 11.30
CA CYS A 89 -17.34 2.25 11.33
C CYS A 89 -17.50 2.77 12.75
N GLN A 90 -17.90 1.90 13.67
CA GLN A 90 -18.10 2.27 15.06
C GLN A 90 -16.76 2.73 15.69
N SER A 91 -15.69 2.03 15.39
CA SER A 91 -14.36 2.34 15.92
C SER A 91 -13.84 3.68 15.44
N LEU A 92 -14.22 4.10 14.24
CA LEU A 92 -13.72 5.34 13.64
C LEU A 92 -14.51 6.58 14.07
N LYS A 93 -15.70 6.42 14.62
CA LYS A 93 -16.54 7.57 14.96
C LYS A 93 -15.86 8.63 15.82
N PRO A 94 -15.08 8.29 16.87
CA PRO A 94 -14.43 9.32 17.69
C PRO A 94 -13.39 10.15 16.94
N TYR A 95 -12.95 9.67 15.79
CA TYR A 95 -11.85 10.30 15.04
C TYR A 95 -12.33 11.13 13.86
N LEU A 96 -13.64 11.19 13.62
CA LEU A 96 -14.21 11.92 12.49
C LEU A 96 -14.06 13.42 12.70
N VAL A 97 -13.59 14.10 11.66
CA VAL A 97 -13.43 15.55 11.65
C VAL A 97 -13.90 16.10 10.30
N GLU A 98 -14.12 17.40 10.22
CA GLU A 98 -14.53 18.02 8.97
C GLU A 98 -13.39 18.15 7.98
N GLN A 99 -12.18 18.36 8.50
CA GLN A 99 -10.98 18.45 7.69
C GLN A 99 -9.90 17.61 8.35
N GLY A 100 -9.33 16.71 7.57
CA GLY A 100 -8.32 15.80 8.09
C GLY A 100 -7.81 14.89 6.98
N HIS A 101 -7.50 13.66 7.35
CA HIS A 101 -6.98 12.69 6.39
C HIS A 101 -8.12 11.96 5.69
N PRO A 102 -8.17 12.02 4.35
CA PRO A 102 -9.05 11.13 3.61
C PRO A 102 -8.66 9.68 3.85
N VAL A 103 -9.59 8.76 3.63
CA VAL A 103 -9.38 7.35 3.99
C VAL A 103 -9.53 6.48 2.77
N ILE A 104 -8.64 5.49 2.68
CA ILE A 104 -8.77 4.41 1.72
C ILE A 104 -8.95 3.12 2.52
N PHE A 105 -10.02 2.40 2.24
CA PHE A 105 -10.33 1.15 2.91
C PHE A 105 -9.92 -0.03 2.05
N TYR A 106 -9.33 -1.03 2.68
CA TYR A 106 -8.90 -2.25 2.01
C TYR A 106 -9.49 -3.46 2.72
N GLU A 107 -10.23 -4.26 1.97
CA GLU A 107 -10.86 -5.47 2.47
C GLU A 107 -9.99 -6.67 2.09
N CYS A 108 -9.34 -7.28 3.08
CA CYS A 108 -8.33 -8.31 2.83
C CYS A 108 -8.87 -9.55 2.14
N ASP A 109 -10.06 -10.01 2.51
CA ASP A 109 -10.63 -11.23 1.91
C ASP A 109 -10.84 -11.12 0.41
N ASN A 110 -11.08 -9.91 -0.08
CA ASN A 110 -11.27 -9.68 -1.51
C ASN A 110 -10.01 -9.22 -2.22
N GLY A 111 -8.95 -8.94 -1.46
CA GLY A 111 -7.67 -8.53 -2.03
C GLY A 111 -7.73 -7.27 -2.87
N SER A 112 -8.69 -6.37 -2.62
CA SER A 112 -8.87 -5.17 -3.44
C SER A 112 -8.93 -3.92 -2.57
N ILE A 113 -8.34 -2.85 -3.08
CA ILE A 113 -8.41 -1.54 -2.45
C ILE A 113 -9.78 -0.95 -2.73
N ARG A 114 -10.43 -0.49 -1.68
CA ARG A 114 -11.73 0.16 -1.77
C ARG A 114 -11.54 1.65 -1.56
N GLU A 115 -11.28 2.35 -2.65
CA GLU A 115 -11.15 3.80 -2.58
C GLU A 115 -12.49 4.42 -2.29
N HIS A 116 -12.48 5.40 -1.42
CA HIS A 116 -13.67 6.19 -1.11
C HIS A 116 -14.87 5.32 -0.69
N LEU A 117 -14.58 4.22 0.02
CA LEU A 117 -15.67 3.47 0.62
C LEU A 117 -16.36 4.42 1.60
N GLN A 118 -17.62 4.66 1.36
CA GLN A 118 -18.31 5.75 2.03
C GLN A 118 -18.87 5.34 3.38
N PHE A 119 -18.70 6.22 4.33
CA PHE A 119 -19.24 6.06 5.66
C PHE A 119 -20.64 6.69 5.65
N LYS A 120 -21.68 5.85 5.75
CA LYS A 120 -23.07 6.33 5.66
C LYS A 120 -23.33 7.14 4.39
N GLY A 121 -22.71 6.72 3.29
CA GLY A 121 -22.90 7.37 2.00
C GLY A 121 -22.09 8.63 1.78
N LYS A 122 -21.15 8.93 2.67
CA LYS A 122 -20.32 10.14 2.55
C LYS A 122 -18.84 9.82 2.72
N GLU A 123 -18.01 10.57 2.02
CA GLU A 123 -16.59 10.54 2.25
C GLU A 123 -16.30 11.10 3.65
N ILE A 124 -15.34 10.48 4.34
CA ILE A 124 -14.99 10.89 5.69
C ILE A 124 -13.54 11.35 5.77
N PHE A 125 -13.26 12.14 6.80
CA PHE A 125 -11.91 12.57 7.15
C PHE A 125 -11.64 12.23 8.60
N LEU A 126 -10.42 11.80 8.89
CA LEU A 126 -10.02 11.38 10.22
C LEU A 126 -8.91 12.26 10.75
N ASN A 127 -8.87 12.46 12.08
CA ASN A 127 -7.80 13.21 12.72
C ASN A 127 -6.55 12.32 12.92
N ASP A 128 -5.45 12.96 13.34
CA ASP A 128 -4.18 12.26 13.51
C ASP A 128 -4.21 11.18 14.58
N ASP A 129 -5.07 11.30 15.57
CA ASP A 129 -5.14 10.35 16.68
C ASP A 129 -5.56 8.95 16.20
N VAL A 130 -6.19 8.84 15.04
CA VAL A 130 -6.60 7.54 14.49
C VAL A 130 -5.39 6.62 14.27
N LEU A 131 -4.21 7.19 14.06
CA LEU A 131 -3.01 6.39 13.81
C LEU A 131 -2.60 5.56 15.02
N HIS A 132 -3.11 5.88 16.19
CA HIS A 132 -2.84 5.12 17.42
C HIS A 132 -3.99 4.19 17.81
N LEU A 133 -5.06 4.15 17.02
CA LEU A 133 -6.21 3.32 17.31
C LEU A 133 -5.84 1.84 17.16
N LYS A 134 -6.24 1.05 18.16
CA LYS A 134 -6.11 -0.40 18.12
C LYS A 134 -7.46 -1.01 18.45
N THR A 135 -7.92 -1.87 17.56
CA THR A 135 -9.21 -2.55 17.72
C THR A 135 -9.16 -3.85 16.93
N ASP A 136 -9.93 -4.83 17.36
CA ASP A 136 -9.94 -6.13 16.69
C ASP A 136 -10.55 -6.06 15.29
N ALA A 137 -11.40 -5.07 15.03
CA ALA A 137 -12.07 -4.94 13.74
C ALA A 137 -11.14 -4.44 12.64
N ILE A 138 -10.04 -3.78 13.00
CA ILE A 138 -9.13 -3.16 12.04
C ILE A 138 -7.78 -3.85 12.13
N ARG A 139 -7.31 -4.37 10.98
CA ARG A 139 -6.01 -5.05 10.93
C ARG A 139 -4.84 -4.07 10.96
N ASN A 140 -4.97 -2.98 10.23
CA ASN A 140 -3.86 -2.05 10.09
C ASN A 140 -4.37 -0.65 9.77
N ILE A 141 -3.70 0.36 10.32
CA ILE A 141 -3.93 1.76 10.00
C ILE A 141 -2.56 2.35 9.67
N ARG A 142 -2.47 3.00 8.51
CA ARG A 142 -1.19 3.51 8.04
C ARG A 142 -1.40 4.83 7.31
N LYS A 143 -0.59 5.83 7.62
CA LYS A 143 -0.57 7.07 6.86
C LYS A 143 0.37 6.94 5.67
N LEU A 144 -0.01 7.49 4.54
CA LEU A 144 0.83 7.50 3.35
C LEU A 144 1.81 8.66 3.42
N ASN A 145 3.08 8.39 3.10
CA ASN A 145 4.16 9.36 3.19
C ASN A 145 4.67 9.71 1.79
N PHE A 146 4.06 10.71 1.21
CA PHE A 146 4.55 11.27 -0.04
C PHE A 146 4.92 12.71 0.11
#